data_cf28c39b78f6757c545e2fcf2008cd48
#
_entry.id   cf28c39b78f6757c545e2fcf2008cd48
#
_cell.length_a   1.000
_cell.length_b   1.000
_cell.length_c   1.000
_cell.angle_alpha   90.00
_cell.angle_beta   90.00
_cell.angle_gamma   90.00
#
_symmetry.space_group_name_H-M   'P 1'
#
loop_
_entity.id
_entity.type
_entity.pdbx_description
1 polymer ?
#
loop_
_entity_poly.entity_id
_entity_poly.type
_entity_poly.pdbx_seq_one_letter_code
_entity_poly.pdbx_strand_id
1 'polypeptide(L)'
;MKILVLNGPNINMLGIREPGIYGRNTYADLLSLIERTGVEEGIEIEHYQSNHEGCLVDRIQEAYGIFDGIVINPAAYTHTSVAILDALKAVQIPAVEVHISDVDAREPFRQISYTGLYCCKTIKGHGIEGYREAILYLKSR
;
A
#
# COMPACT_ATOMS: atom_id res chain seq x y z
N MET A 1 -12.54 -13.85 -1.19
CA MET A 1 -12.00 -12.50 -1.43
C MET A 1 -10.51 -12.59 -1.73
N LYS A 2 -10.07 -11.86 -2.71
CA LYS A 2 -8.67 -11.82 -3.12
C LYS A 2 -8.17 -10.38 -3.11
N ILE A 3 -7.09 -10.12 -2.39
CA ILE A 3 -6.51 -8.78 -2.21
C ILE A 3 -5.08 -8.74 -2.73
N LEU A 4 -4.76 -7.68 -3.47
CA LEU A 4 -3.40 -7.38 -3.90
C LEU A 4 -2.81 -6.31 -3.00
N VAL A 5 -1.63 -6.57 -2.44
CA VAL A 5 -0.86 -5.60 -1.67
C VAL A 5 0.28 -5.09 -2.52
N LEU A 6 0.29 -3.78 -2.79
CA LEU A 6 1.30 -3.14 -3.63
C LEU A 6 2.18 -2.22 -2.81
N ASN A 7 3.48 -2.40 -2.93
CA ASN A 7 4.49 -1.61 -2.24
C ASN A 7 5.39 -0.89 -3.23
N GLY A 8 5.53 0.41 -3.04
CA GLY A 8 6.33 1.28 -3.89
C GLY A 8 7.80 1.33 -3.51
N PRO A 9 8.50 2.38 -3.99
CA PRO A 9 9.95 2.47 -3.87
C PRO A 9 10.40 2.49 -2.42
N ASN A 10 11.51 1.81 -2.17
CA ASN A 10 12.20 1.76 -0.89
C ASN A 10 11.51 0.98 0.22
N ILE A 11 10.30 0.45 0.01
CA ILE A 11 9.64 -0.37 1.03
C ILE A 11 10.44 -1.65 1.29
N ASN A 12 11.11 -2.18 0.29
CA ASN A 12 12.02 -3.32 0.46
C ASN A 12 13.21 -3.02 1.37
N MET A 13 13.47 -1.76 1.68
CA MET A 13 14.57 -1.32 2.55
C MET A 13 14.13 -1.09 4.00
N LEU A 14 12.94 -1.52 4.39
CA LEU A 14 12.49 -1.43 5.76
C LEU A 14 13.46 -2.14 6.71
N GLY A 15 13.67 -1.52 7.88
CA GLY A 15 14.61 -2.01 8.88
C GLY A 15 16.04 -1.52 8.67
N ILE A 16 16.37 -1.07 7.47
CA ILE A 16 17.68 -0.51 7.12
C ILE A 16 17.59 1.01 7.04
N ARG A 17 16.47 1.52 6.49
CA ARG A 17 16.25 2.92 6.19
C ARG A 17 15.57 3.64 7.36
N GLU A 18 16.22 4.69 7.87
CA GLU A 18 15.65 5.63 8.84
C GLU A 18 14.71 5.00 9.89
N PRO A 19 15.24 4.14 10.79
CA PRO A 19 14.38 3.44 11.77
C PRO A 19 13.57 4.39 12.67
N GLY A 20 14.06 5.60 12.90
CA GLY A 20 13.34 6.62 13.68
C GLY A 20 12.05 7.10 13.01
N ILE A 21 11.92 6.94 11.69
CA ILE A 21 10.74 7.36 10.91
C ILE A 21 9.84 6.14 10.60
N TYR A 22 10.46 5.03 10.12
CA TYR A 22 9.72 3.88 9.59
C TYR A 22 9.64 2.71 10.58
N GLY A 23 10.24 2.85 11.78
CA GLY A 23 10.29 1.79 12.76
C GLY A 23 11.41 0.78 12.47
N ARG A 24 11.49 -0.26 13.32
CA ARG A 24 12.56 -1.26 13.26
C ARG A 24 12.14 -2.55 12.57
N ASN A 25 10.88 -2.66 12.16
CA ASN A 25 10.42 -3.84 11.43
C ASN A 25 11.10 -3.91 10.08
N THR A 26 11.42 -5.13 9.66
CA THR A 26 12.02 -5.38 8.35
C THR A 26 10.93 -5.58 7.30
N TYR A 27 11.33 -5.61 6.03
CA TYR A 27 10.43 -5.98 4.96
C TYR A 27 9.89 -7.41 5.14
N ALA A 28 10.74 -8.33 5.61
CA ALA A 28 10.31 -9.69 5.92
C ALA A 28 9.23 -9.71 7.01
N ASP A 29 9.35 -8.87 8.03
CA ASP A 29 8.33 -8.73 9.06
C ASP A 29 6.99 -8.26 8.48
N LEU A 30 7.04 -7.31 7.55
CA LEU A 30 5.85 -6.82 6.86
C LEU A 30 5.18 -7.93 6.06
N LEU A 31 5.95 -8.69 5.27
CA LEU A 31 5.39 -9.77 4.48
C LEU A 31 4.78 -10.87 5.35
N SER A 32 5.44 -11.18 6.48
CA SER A 32 4.91 -12.15 7.43
C SER A 32 3.57 -11.69 8.01
N LEU A 33 3.44 -10.41 8.35
CA LEU A 33 2.20 -9.85 8.86
C LEU A 33 1.08 -9.92 7.82
N ILE A 34 1.38 -9.59 6.58
CA ILE A 34 0.41 -9.64 5.48
C ILE A 34 -0.07 -11.07 5.26
N GLU A 35 0.86 -12.02 5.16
CA GLU A 35 0.53 -13.43 4.94
C GLU A 35 -0.27 -14.02 6.09
N ARG A 36 0.13 -13.72 7.33
CA ARG A 36 -0.58 -14.18 8.52
C ARG A 36 -2.00 -13.62 8.58
N THR A 37 -2.17 -12.35 8.24
CA THR A 37 -3.49 -11.71 8.20
C THR A 37 -4.38 -12.41 7.19
N GLY A 38 -3.86 -12.73 6.01
CA GLY A 38 -4.62 -13.46 4.99
C GLY A 38 -5.10 -14.81 5.48
N VAL A 39 -4.22 -15.57 6.15
CA VAL A 39 -4.58 -16.88 6.70
C VAL A 39 -5.64 -16.74 7.80
N GLU A 40 -5.44 -15.82 8.74
CA GLU A 40 -6.37 -15.60 9.84
C GLU A 40 -7.77 -15.17 9.38
N GLU A 41 -7.84 -14.36 8.32
CA GLU A 41 -9.09 -13.78 7.84
C GLU A 41 -9.73 -14.55 6.68
N GLY A 42 -9.10 -15.62 6.21
CA GLY A 42 -9.60 -16.41 5.08
C GLY A 42 -9.55 -15.64 3.77
N ILE A 43 -8.57 -14.77 3.58
CA ILE A 43 -8.39 -13.95 2.39
C ILE A 43 -7.17 -14.43 1.62
N GLU A 44 -7.32 -14.62 0.31
CA GLU A 44 -6.19 -14.90 -0.57
C GLU A 44 -5.47 -13.57 -0.84
N ILE A 45 -4.19 -13.52 -0.52
CA ILE A 45 -3.40 -12.30 -0.67
C ILE A 45 -2.19 -12.57 -1.57
N GLU A 46 -1.97 -11.68 -2.53
CA GLU A 46 -0.71 -11.59 -3.27
C GLU A 46 -0.08 -10.25 -2.93
N HIS A 47 1.24 -10.19 -2.91
CA HIS A 47 1.97 -8.95 -2.69
C HIS A 47 3.01 -8.74 -3.78
N TYR A 48 3.32 -7.47 -4.03
CA TYR A 48 4.28 -7.06 -5.05
C TYR A 48 4.96 -5.77 -4.60
N GLN A 49 6.25 -5.66 -4.84
CA GLN A 49 7.04 -4.46 -4.54
C GLN A 49 7.84 -4.06 -5.77
N SER A 50 7.89 -2.77 -6.07
CA SER A 50 8.75 -2.26 -7.13
C SER A 50 9.17 -0.82 -6.83
N ASN A 51 10.38 -0.49 -7.25
CA ASN A 51 10.88 0.88 -7.25
C ASN A 51 10.45 1.64 -8.52
N HIS A 52 9.87 0.96 -9.50
CA HIS A 52 9.54 1.51 -10.80
C HIS A 52 8.05 1.84 -10.89
N GLU A 53 7.76 3.10 -11.19
CA GLU A 53 6.37 3.57 -11.34
C GLU A 53 5.60 2.76 -12.38
N GLY A 54 6.21 2.52 -13.54
CA GLY A 54 5.58 1.76 -14.60
C GLY A 54 5.23 0.34 -14.22
N CYS A 55 6.09 -0.31 -13.42
CA CYS A 55 5.80 -1.66 -12.91
C CYS A 55 4.60 -1.67 -11.97
N LEU A 56 4.43 -0.63 -11.16
CA LEU A 56 3.27 -0.51 -10.28
C LEU A 56 1.99 -0.29 -11.11
N VAL A 57 2.07 0.55 -12.13
CA VAL A 57 0.94 0.78 -13.05
C VAL A 57 0.55 -0.53 -13.74
N ASP A 58 1.52 -1.27 -14.28
CA ASP A 58 1.27 -2.55 -14.93
C ASP A 58 0.59 -3.54 -13.99
N ARG A 59 1.07 -3.60 -12.75
CA ARG A 59 0.51 -4.54 -11.77
C ARG A 59 -0.91 -4.19 -11.38
N ILE A 60 -1.23 -2.89 -11.28
CA ILE A 60 -2.61 -2.45 -11.05
C ILE A 60 -3.52 -2.88 -12.20
N GLN A 61 -3.06 -2.68 -13.44
CA GLN A 61 -3.84 -3.07 -14.62
C GLN A 61 -4.08 -4.59 -14.67
N GLU A 62 -3.07 -5.38 -14.31
CA GLU A 62 -3.18 -6.84 -14.26
C GLU A 62 -4.19 -7.31 -13.20
N ALA A 63 -4.48 -6.49 -12.20
CA ALA A 63 -5.45 -6.83 -11.15
C ALA A 63 -6.89 -6.79 -11.63
N TYR A 64 -7.15 -6.12 -12.75
CA TYR A 64 -8.51 -5.97 -13.27
C TYR A 64 -9.16 -7.34 -13.55
N GLY A 65 -10.35 -7.54 -12.99
CA GLY A 65 -11.10 -8.80 -13.16
C GLY A 65 -10.56 -9.97 -12.32
N ILE A 66 -9.54 -9.77 -11.49
CA ILE A 66 -8.92 -10.82 -10.70
C ILE A 66 -9.03 -10.54 -9.20
N PHE A 67 -8.74 -9.31 -8.78
CA PHE A 67 -8.71 -8.94 -7.36
C PHE A 67 -9.94 -8.17 -6.94
N ASP A 68 -10.38 -8.39 -5.70
CA ASP A 68 -11.53 -7.72 -5.10
C ASP A 68 -11.14 -6.44 -4.37
N GLY A 69 -9.88 -6.28 -4.01
CA GLY A 69 -9.37 -5.12 -3.30
C GLY A 69 -7.88 -4.93 -3.50
N ILE A 70 -7.44 -3.70 -3.32
CA ILE A 70 -6.02 -3.32 -3.38
C ILE A 70 -5.65 -2.57 -2.09
N VAL A 71 -4.56 -3.01 -1.46
CA VAL A 71 -3.88 -2.26 -0.41
C VAL A 71 -2.63 -1.70 -1.05
N ILE A 72 -2.49 -0.37 -1.08
CA ILE A 72 -1.37 0.26 -1.77
C ILE A 72 -0.59 1.19 -0.85
N ASN A 73 0.72 0.99 -0.78
CA ASN A 73 1.67 1.93 -0.22
C ASN A 73 2.56 2.43 -1.35
N PRO A 74 2.18 3.53 -2.02
CA PRO A 74 2.96 4.03 -3.16
C PRO A 74 4.29 4.65 -2.74
N ALA A 75 4.53 4.80 -1.43
CA ALA A 75 5.68 5.50 -0.87
C ALA A 75 5.79 6.91 -1.46
N ALA A 76 6.97 7.34 -1.91
CA ALA A 76 7.14 8.70 -2.43
C ALA A 76 6.30 8.98 -3.67
N TYR A 77 5.91 7.98 -4.43
CA TYR A 77 5.06 8.20 -5.62
C TYR A 77 3.68 8.74 -5.26
N THR A 78 3.23 8.59 -4.02
CA THR A 78 1.93 9.18 -3.62
C THR A 78 1.90 10.69 -3.82
N HIS A 79 3.08 11.34 -3.72
CA HIS A 79 3.21 12.79 -3.81
C HIS A 79 3.40 13.30 -5.25
N THR A 80 3.63 12.41 -6.20
CA THR A 80 4.05 12.79 -7.56
C THR A 80 3.32 12.06 -8.69
N SER A 81 2.79 10.85 -8.44
CA SER A 81 2.32 10.00 -9.54
C SER A 81 0.84 10.16 -9.83
N VAL A 82 0.54 10.94 -10.84
CA VAL A 82 -0.78 10.96 -11.46
C VAL A 82 -1.03 9.64 -12.22
N ALA A 83 0.04 9.01 -12.74
CA ALA A 83 -0.08 7.75 -13.48
C ALA A 83 -0.64 6.62 -12.60
N ILE A 84 -0.21 6.51 -11.34
CA ILE A 84 -0.74 5.52 -10.40
C ILE A 84 -2.21 5.84 -10.09
N LEU A 85 -2.53 7.11 -9.84
CA LEU A 85 -3.91 7.53 -9.63
C LEU A 85 -4.80 7.11 -10.79
N ASP A 86 -4.36 7.38 -12.01
CA ASP A 86 -5.14 7.07 -13.22
C ASP A 86 -5.31 5.55 -13.40
N ALA A 87 -4.28 4.76 -13.08
CA ALA A 87 -4.38 3.31 -13.14
C ALA A 87 -5.43 2.77 -12.17
N LEU A 88 -5.46 3.28 -10.94
CA LEU A 88 -6.46 2.90 -9.94
C LEU A 88 -7.87 3.26 -10.42
N LYS A 89 -8.04 4.46 -10.97
CA LYS A 89 -9.33 4.89 -11.54
C LYS A 89 -9.76 4.00 -12.71
N ALA A 90 -8.81 3.56 -13.53
CA ALA A 90 -9.11 2.74 -14.70
C ALA A 90 -9.67 1.37 -14.31
N VAL A 91 -9.11 0.73 -13.29
CA VAL A 91 -9.53 -0.61 -12.87
C VAL A 91 -10.73 -0.59 -11.92
N GLN A 92 -10.95 0.50 -11.22
CA GLN A 92 -12.08 0.70 -10.29
C GLN A 92 -12.20 -0.37 -9.21
N ILE A 93 -11.09 -0.96 -8.80
CA ILE A 93 -11.05 -1.89 -7.67
C ILE A 93 -11.00 -1.07 -6.39
N PRO A 94 -11.81 -1.38 -5.35
CA PRO A 94 -11.70 -0.69 -4.06
C PRO A 94 -10.28 -0.74 -3.52
N ALA A 95 -9.74 0.41 -3.14
CA ALA A 95 -8.36 0.51 -2.69
C ALA A 95 -8.24 1.30 -1.39
N VAL A 96 -7.30 0.88 -0.55
CA VAL A 96 -6.92 1.58 0.68
C VAL A 96 -5.45 1.94 0.58
N GLU A 97 -5.15 3.20 0.85
CA GLU A 97 -3.77 3.71 0.88
C GLU A 97 -3.19 3.52 2.29
N VAL A 98 -1.95 3.02 2.37
CA VAL A 98 -1.26 2.83 3.65
C VAL A 98 0.09 3.54 3.60
N HIS A 99 0.44 4.24 4.67
CA HIS A 99 1.77 4.77 4.93
C HIS A 99 2.21 4.34 6.32
N ILE A 100 3.45 3.83 6.43
CA ILE A 100 4.00 3.36 7.69
C ILE A 100 4.24 4.53 8.64
N SER A 101 4.83 5.63 8.12
CA SER A 101 5.04 6.84 8.88
C SER A 101 3.82 7.75 8.85
N ASP A 102 3.76 8.71 9.78
CA ASP A 102 2.80 9.80 9.71
C ASP A 102 3.33 10.87 8.76
N VAL A 103 2.91 10.79 7.50
CA VAL A 103 3.37 11.71 6.45
C VAL A 103 2.96 13.16 6.73
N ASP A 104 1.89 13.38 7.50
CA ASP A 104 1.45 14.73 7.86
C ASP A 104 2.43 15.42 8.81
N ALA A 105 3.24 14.66 9.53
CA ALA A 105 4.26 15.17 10.46
C ALA A 105 5.62 15.37 9.78
N ARG A 106 5.70 15.17 8.47
CA ARG A 106 6.95 15.26 7.70
C ARG A 106 7.01 16.56 6.89
N GLU A 107 7.92 16.64 5.93
CA GLU A 107 8.15 17.86 5.15
C GLU A 107 6.90 18.29 4.37
N PRO A 108 6.72 19.60 4.11
CA PRO A 108 5.53 20.11 3.42
C PRO A 108 5.24 19.45 2.07
N PHE A 109 6.29 19.06 1.31
CA PHE A 109 6.07 18.43 0.00
C PHE A 109 5.46 17.03 0.11
N ARG A 110 5.39 16.45 1.33
CA ARG A 110 4.78 15.14 1.58
C ARG A 110 3.31 15.23 1.98
N GLN A 111 2.71 16.42 1.91
CA GLN A 111 1.32 16.61 2.36
C GLN A 111 0.28 16.29 1.28
N ILE A 112 0.71 16.17 0.02
CA ILE A 112 -0.18 15.86 -1.09
C ILE A 112 -0.14 14.36 -1.36
N SER A 113 -1.33 13.73 -1.52
CA SER A 113 -1.43 12.36 -2.01
C SER A 113 -2.37 12.32 -3.20
N TYR A 114 -1.82 12.05 -4.38
CA TYR A 114 -2.64 11.80 -5.57
C TYR A 114 -3.38 10.47 -5.45
N THR A 115 -2.72 9.45 -4.92
CA THR A 115 -3.34 8.13 -4.69
C THR A 115 -4.57 8.24 -3.79
N GLY A 116 -4.48 9.07 -2.76
CA GLY A 116 -5.57 9.28 -1.82
C GLY A 116 -6.83 9.85 -2.45
N LEU A 117 -6.73 10.49 -3.61
CA LEU A 117 -7.90 11.02 -4.33
C LEU A 117 -8.81 9.91 -4.84
N TYR A 118 -8.27 8.72 -5.07
CA TYR A 118 -9.07 7.56 -5.49
C TYR A 118 -9.43 6.67 -4.30
N CYS A 119 -8.50 6.41 -3.40
CA CYS A 119 -8.66 5.42 -2.34
C CYS A 119 -9.83 5.77 -1.42
N CYS A 120 -10.58 4.74 -1.01
CA CYS A 120 -11.72 4.91 -0.12
C CYS A 120 -11.31 5.20 1.32
N LYS A 121 -10.06 4.93 1.67
CA LYS A 121 -9.51 5.20 3.01
C LYS A 121 -8.00 5.34 2.91
N THR A 122 -7.44 6.19 3.79
CA THR A 122 -6.00 6.32 3.98
C THR A 122 -5.68 6.02 5.44
N ILE A 123 -4.69 5.14 5.67
CA ILE A 123 -4.18 4.80 6.99
C ILE A 123 -2.72 5.20 7.03
N LYS A 124 -2.33 5.99 8.03
CA LYS A 124 -0.95 6.50 8.13
C LYS A 124 -0.51 6.59 9.58
N GLY A 125 0.77 6.34 9.82
CA GLY A 125 1.36 6.48 11.15
C GLY A 125 1.18 5.29 12.07
N HIS A 126 0.69 4.16 11.58
CA HIS A 126 0.43 2.95 12.39
C HIS A 126 1.50 1.87 12.19
N GLY A 127 2.65 2.21 11.61
CA GLY A 127 3.68 1.23 11.29
C GLY A 127 3.17 0.17 10.33
N ILE A 128 3.71 -1.03 10.42
CA ILE A 128 3.28 -2.13 9.53
C ILE A 128 1.88 -2.63 9.86
N GLU A 129 1.38 -2.41 11.08
CA GLU A 129 0.01 -2.79 11.44
C GLU A 129 -1.05 -2.10 10.60
N GLY A 130 -0.74 -0.96 10.00
CA GLY A 130 -1.63 -0.28 9.07
C GLY A 130 -2.07 -1.15 7.90
N TYR A 131 -1.21 -2.07 7.46
CA TYR A 131 -1.56 -3.02 6.38
C TYR A 131 -2.65 -4.00 6.83
N ARG A 132 -2.55 -4.49 8.07
CA ARG A 132 -3.59 -5.34 8.64
C ARG A 132 -4.93 -4.60 8.70
N GLU A 133 -4.89 -3.36 9.19
CA GLU A 133 -6.10 -2.52 9.27
C GLU A 133 -6.72 -2.32 7.89
N ALA A 134 -5.91 -2.10 6.87
CA ALA A 134 -6.38 -1.92 5.50
C ALA A 134 -7.07 -3.18 4.96
N ILE A 135 -6.48 -4.34 5.19
CA ILE A 135 -7.04 -5.63 4.77
C ILE A 135 -8.39 -5.85 5.45
N LEU A 136 -8.46 -5.63 6.77
CA LEU A 136 -9.70 -5.78 7.53
C LEU A 136 -10.77 -4.79 7.05
N TYR A 137 -10.39 -3.57 6.72
CA TYR A 137 -11.32 -2.58 6.20
C TYR A 137 -11.94 -3.03 4.88
N LEU A 138 -11.12 -3.54 3.96
CA LEU A 138 -11.62 -4.05 2.69
C LEU A 138 -12.53 -5.26 2.87
N LYS A 139 -12.21 -6.13 3.83
CA LYS A 139 -13.04 -7.29 4.13
C LYS A 139 -14.43 -6.89 4.64
N SER A 140 -14.50 -5.80 5.40
CA SER A 140 -15.75 -5.35 6.03
C SER A 140 -16.69 -4.60 5.10
N ARG A 141 -16.24 -4.26 3.91
CA ARG A 141 -17.04 -3.49 2.95
C ARG A 141 -18.10 -4.33 2.28
#